data_2fa6bc6f70ad16fbd6eb8af138ba6669
#
_entry.id   2fa6bc6f70ad16fbd6eb8af138ba6669
#
_cell.length_a   1.000
_cell.length_b   1.000
_cell.length_c   1.000
_cell.angle_alpha   90.00
_cell.angle_beta   90.00
_cell.angle_gamma   90.00
#
_symmetry.space_group_name_H-M   'P 1'
#
loop_
_entity.id
_entity.type
_entity.pdbx_description
1 polymer ?
#
loop_
_entity_poly.entity_id
_entity_poly.type
_entity_poly.pdbx_seq_one_letter_code
_entity_poly.pdbx_strand_id
1 'polypeptide(L)'
;MKISINSVNFLEFFASFLYDTGKLFRFVKSRHFRSKKREVFIRKYVYLYERLIFSAAFLAGTLCIARKKGLEVMNLIQTNSLSARQAEQILALLNECQKTQPIHISFPFEDGNCFLLLLDESETLAAIMGMILPPDGSSDEEPVECIAFTRPSLRRRGYFAALLEKACDISGEHDILFPVDPESADTAATMKAIHADRVDQEYQMKWDFDPAAERFDSPMVEKRPLTFTCTSAPEGDVNESVDPDSCWDCFHSADDPDPAVTILTYKFLETPPDPMCSPAAVCMARMQPVPDVPGTFHACFYGFRVHDLCRGLGIGEAAFCLVLNDLITRGCTRIVLHVSSDNYPTLSIYKKAGFRITETLSYFMY
;
A
#
# COMPACT_ATOMS: atom_id res chain seq x y z
N MET A 1 -11.14 10.23 38.90
CA MET A 1 -11.49 11.66 39.09
C MET A 1 -12.24 12.07 37.85
N LYS A 2 -13.59 12.16 37.90
CA LYS A 2 -14.41 12.51 36.73
C LYS A 2 -14.27 14.01 36.48
N ILE A 3 -13.57 14.40 35.41
CA ILE A 3 -13.56 15.80 34.97
C ILE A 3 -14.83 16.00 34.11
N SER A 4 -15.83 16.64 34.71
CA SER A 4 -17.01 17.13 34.00
C SER A 4 -16.60 18.42 33.30
N ILE A 5 -16.30 18.34 32.00
CA ILE A 5 -16.11 19.54 31.15
C ILE A 5 -17.51 20.10 30.84
N ASN A 6 -17.82 21.25 31.40
CA ASN A 6 -19.05 21.97 31.13
C ASN A 6 -19.01 22.47 29.67
N SER A 7 -20.04 22.15 28.90
CA SER A 7 -20.19 22.50 27.47
C SER A 7 -20.07 24.02 27.19
N VAL A 8 -20.30 24.85 28.19
CA VAL A 8 -20.16 26.31 28.11
C VAL A 8 -18.69 26.72 28.04
N ASN A 9 -17.81 26.10 28.85
CA ASN A 9 -16.38 26.41 28.86
C ASN A 9 -15.66 25.97 27.56
N PHE A 10 -16.17 24.92 26.90
CA PHE A 10 -15.63 24.46 25.62
C PHE A 10 -15.95 25.43 24.47
N LEU A 11 -17.16 25.97 24.42
CA LEU A 11 -17.55 26.96 23.40
C LEU A 11 -16.79 28.29 23.55
N GLU A 12 -16.55 28.74 24.78
CA GLU A 12 -15.76 29.95 25.05
C GLU A 12 -14.28 29.76 24.71
N PHE A 13 -13.70 28.58 25.04
CA PHE A 13 -12.34 28.23 24.64
C PHE A 13 -12.22 28.17 23.12
N PHE A 14 -13.17 27.56 22.44
CA PHE A 14 -13.18 27.45 20.99
C PHE A 14 -13.37 28.81 20.29
N ALA A 15 -14.21 29.71 20.83
CA ALA A 15 -14.37 31.05 20.31
C ALA A 15 -13.11 31.91 20.50
N SER A 16 -12.41 31.78 21.64
CA SER A 16 -11.14 32.46 21.89
C SER A 16 -10.04 31.94 20.94
N PHE A 17 -9.97 30.64 20.72
CA PHE A 17 -9.02 30.00 19.80
C PHE A 17 -9.25 30.44 18.36
N LEU A 18 -10.52 30.51 17.89
CA LEU A 18 -10.87 31.01 16.55
C LEU A 18 -10.50 32.49 16.38
N TYR A 19 -10.62 33.27 17.43
CA TYR A 19 -10.26 34.70 17.41
C TYR A 19 -8.73 34.90 17.28
N ASP A 20 -7.94 34.10 18.00
CA ASP A 20 -6.47 34.16 17.97
C ASP A 20 -5.89 33.62 16.67
N THR A 21 -6.48 32.56 16.10
CA THR A 21 -6.09 32.06 14.78
C THR A 21 -6.44 33.03 13.66
N GLY A 22 -7.54 33.77 13.76
CA GLY A 22 -7.88 34.85 12.83
C GLY A 22 -6.87 36.00 12.86
N LYS A 23 -6.27 36.30 14.00
CA LYS A 23 -5.17 37.27 14.12
C LYS A 23 -3.88 36.75 13.51
N LEU A 24 -3.55 35.46 13.73
CA LEU A 24 -2.38 34.81 13.16
C LEU A 24 -2.44 34.76 11.63
N PHE A 25 -3.63 34.47 11.08
CA PHE A 25 -3.85 34.44 9.63
C PHE A 25 -3.69 35.82 8.98
N ARG A 26 -4.13 36.89 9.67
CA ARG A 26 -3.89 38.29 9.22
C ARG A 26 -2.43 38.68 9.31
N PHE A 27 -1.70 38.23 10.32
CA PHE A 27 -0.26 38.45 10.49
C PHE A 27 0.55 37.75 9.39
N VAL A 28 0.24 36.51 9.05
CA VAL A 28 0.90 35.74 7.99
C VAL A 28 0.63 36.31 6.59
N LYS A 29 -0.52 37.01 6.41
CA LYS A 29 -0.86 37.70 5.16
C LYS A 29 -0.14 39.03 4.96
N SER A 30 0.48 39.58 6.01
CA SER A 30 1.23 40.83 5.92
C SER A 30 2.50 40.68 5.06
N ARG A 31 2.87 41.77 4.34
CA ARG A 31 3.92 41.82 3.30
C ARG A 31 5.36 41.45 3.75
N HIS A 32 5.58 41.19 5.04
CA HIS A 32 6.92 40.97 5.61
C HIS A 32 7.45 39.53 5.56
N PHE A 33 6.69 38.58 5.12
CA PHE A 33 7.11 37.17 5.06
C PHE A 33 7.38 36.71 3.61
N ARG A 34 8.57 37.01 3.08
CA ARG A 34 9.03 36.52 1.77
C ARG A 34 10.08 35.42 1.97
N SER A 35 9.71 34.15 1.99
CA SER A 35 10.65 33.03 1.74
C SER A 35 9.90 31.69 1.53
N LYS A 36 10.59 30.69 0.96
CA LYS A 36 10.11 29.29 0.85
C LYS A 36 9.61 28.70 2.18
N LYS A 37 10.10 29.18 3.31
CA LYS A 37 9.62 28.83 4.67
C LYS A 37 8.16 29.22 4.93
N ARG A 38 7.61 30.19 4.19
CA ARG A 38 6.20 30.61 4.32
C ARG A 38 5.23 29.53 3.82
N GLU A 39 5.56 28.85 2.75
CA GLU A 39 4.69 27.82 2.17
C GLU A 39 4.61 26.58 3.06
N VAL A 40 5.74 26.15 3.59
CA VAL A 40 5.81 25.02 4.54
C VAL A 40 5.10 25.38 5.85
N PHE A 41 5.30 26.58 6.37
CA PHE A 41 4.62 27.05 7.58
C PHE A 41 3.11 27.15 7.39
N ILE A 42 2.63 27.69 6.25
CA ILE A 42 1.20 27.79 5.95
C ILE A 42 0.60 26.38 5.77
N ARG A 43 1.24 25.47 5.07
CA ARG A 43 0.76 24.09 4.91
C ARG A 43 0.66 23.38 6.26
N LYS A 44 1.68 23.46 7.10
CA LYS A 44 1.70 22.82 8.43
C LYS A 44 0.61 23.39 9.36
N TYR A 45 0.36 24.70 9.34
CA TYR A 45 -0.67 25.32 10.18
C TYR A 45 -2.09 25.20 9.61
N VAL A 46 -2.27 25.21 8.30
CA VAL A 46 -3.57 24.91 7.67
C VAL A 46 -3.94 23.46 7.93
N TYR A 47 -3.01 22.53 7.80
CA TYR A 47 -3.19 21.12 8.09
C TYR A 47 -3.55 20.87 9.58
N LEU A 48 -2.83 21.47 10.52
CA LEU A 48 -3.15 21.40 11.96
C LEU A 48 -4.52 22.02 12.29
N TYR A 49 -4.88 23.09 11.61
CA TYR A 49 -6.16 23.76 11.79
C TYR A 49 -7.32 22.93 11.25
N GLU A 50 -7.16 22.34 10.10
CA GLU A 50 -8.13 21.42 9.53
C GLU A 50 -8.28 20.17 10.41
N ARG A 51 -7.20 19.57 10.87
CA ARG A 51 -7.21 18.42 11.79
C ARG A 51 -7.90 18.73 13.13
N LEU A 52 -7.69 19.90 13.71
CA LEU A 52 -8.34 20.34 14.95
C LEU A 52 -9.85 20.59 14.75
N ILE A 53 -10.26 21.22 13.64
CA ILE A 53 -11.69 21.39 13.31
C ILE A 53 -12.34 20.04 13.05
N PHE A 54 -11.65 19.13 12.34
CA PHE A 54 -12.14 17.79 12.06
C PHE A 54 -12.25 16.93 13.31
N SER A 55 -11.24 16.93 14.18
CA SER A 55 -11.29 16.23 15.46
C SER A 55 -12.44 16.72 16.32
N ALA A 56 -12.67 18.04 16.38
CA ALA A 56 -13.78 18.60 17.13
C ALA A 56 -15.16 18.32 16.50
N ALA A 57 -15.26 18.35 15.15
CA ALA A 57 -16.48 18.00 14.43
C ALA A 57 -16.77 16.49 14.49
N PHE A 58 -15.73 15.67 14.41
CA PHE A 58 -15.81 14.21 14.56
C PHE A 58 -16.22 13.83 16.00
N LEU A 59 -15.59 14.40 17.02
CA LEU A 59 -15.98 14.21 18.43
C LEU A 59 -17.42 14.69 18.69
N ALA A 60 -17.83 15.83 18.13
CA ALA A 60 -19.20 16.31 18.22
C ALA A 60 -20.20 15.42 17.47
N GLY A 61 -19.81 14.94 16.27
CA GLY A 61 -20.60 13.99 15.49
C GLY A 61 -20.71 12.61 16.15
N THR A 62 -19.59 12.09 16.68
CA THR A 62 -19.54 10.80 17.39
C THR A 62 -20.32 10.86 18.70
N LEU A 63 -20.18 11.94 19.48
CA LEU A 63 -20.98 12.18 20.69
C LEU A 63 -22.48 12.34 20.38
N CYS A 64 -22.83 12.92 19.22
CA CYS A 64 -24.23 13.06 18.80
C CYS A 64 -24.80 11.73 18.28
N ILE A 65 -24.00 10.89 17.64
CA ILE A 65 -24.39 9.54 17.16
C ILE A 65 -24.48 8.58 18.36
N ALA A 66 -23.54 8.63 19.31
CA ALA A 66 -23.54 7.83 20.53
C ALA A 66 -24.75 8.14 21.44
N ARG A 67 -25.25 9.38 21.42
CA ARG A 67 -26.45 9.75 22.19
C ARG A 67 -27.78 9.38 21.51
N LYS A 68 -27.80 9.08 20.21
CA LYS A 68 -29.05 8.81 19.45
C LYS A 68 -29.36 7.35 19.18
N LYS A 69 -28.39 6.42 19.39
CA LYS A 69 -28.64 4.96 19.29
C LYS A 69 -27.87 4.32 20.44
N GLY A 70 -28.57 3.52 21.27
CA GLY A 70 -27.93 2.72 22.29
C GLY A 70 -26.73 1.98 21.67
N LEU A 71 -25.50 2.48 21.90
CA LEU A 71 -24.30 1.77 21.52
C LEU A 71 -24.25 0.56 22.44
N GLU A 72 -24.47 -0.59 21.84
CA GLU A 72 -24.13 -1.90 22.40
C GLU A 72 -22.72 -1.82 22.99
N VAL A 73 -22.48 -2.44 24.11
CA VAL A 73 -21.15 -2.45 24.75
C VAL A 73 -20.20 -3.20 23.81
N MET A 74 -19.44 -2.47 23.03
CA MET A 74 -18.44 -3.05 22.12
C MET A 74 -17.20 -3.45 22.93
N ASN A 75 -16.79 -4.70 22.83
CA ASN A 75 -15.56 -5.18 23.44
C ASN A 75 -14.42 -5.10 22.42
N LEU A 76 -13.50 -4.13 22.63
CA LEU A 76 -12.32 -3.92 21.78
C LEU A 76 -11.12 -4.61 22.42
N ILE A 77 -10.50 -5.52 21.69
CA ILE A 77 -9.28 -6.22 22.04
C ILE A 77 -8.15 -5.67 21.16
N GLN A 78 -7.06 -5.24 21.80
CA GLN A 78 -5.81 -4.90 21.13
C GLN A 78 -4.77 -5.98 21.44
N THR A 79 -4.07 -6.48 20.43
CA THR A 79 -3.00 -7.48 20.59
C THR A 79 -1.93 -7.30 19.53
N ASN A 80 -0.69 -7.65 19.84
CA ASN A 80 0.43 -7.60 18.89
C ASN A 80 0.65 -8.95 18.18
N SER A 81 -0.09 -9.99 18.58
CA SER A 81 -0.03 -11.29 17.92
C SER A 81 -1.38 -11.97 17.99
N LEU A 82 -1.71 -12.78 17.00
CA LEU A 82 -2.97 -13.50 16.91
C LEU A 82 -2.84 -14.92 17.44
N SER A 83 -3.74 -15.32 18.32
CA SER A 83 -3.91 -16.74 18.66
C SER A 83 -4.58 -17.50 17.51
N ALA A 84 -4.39 -18.82 17.42
CA ALA A 84 -5.04 -19.67 16.42
C ALA A 84 -6.57 -19.45 16.36
N ARG A 85 -7.23 -19.33 17.50
CA ARG A 85 -8.68 -19.06 17.60
C ARG A 85 -9.05 -17.69 16.97
N GLN A 86 -8.26 -16.65 17.22
CA GLN A 86 -8.51 -15.33 16.63
C GLN A 86 -8.29 -15.36 15.13
N ALA A 87 -7.24 -16.02 14.64
CA ALA A 87 -7.00 -16.20 13.22
C ALA A 87 -8.17 -16.93 12.53
N GLU A 88 -8.70 -18.00 13.12
CA GLU A 88 -9.90 -18.69 12.62
C GLU A 88 -11.13 -17.77 12.55
N GLN A 89 -11.36 -16.95 13.59
CA GLN A 89 -12.47 -15.99 13.58
C GLN A 89 -12.31 -14.92 12.49
N ILE A 90 -11.07 -14.43 12.27
CA ILE A 90 -10.75 -13.48 11.20
C ILE A 90 -11.00 -14.12 9.84
N LEU A 91 -10.50 -15.33 9.60
CA LEU A 91 -10.72 -16.05 8.34
C LEU A 91 -12.21 -16.26 8.07
N ALA A 92 -13.00 -16.58 9.10
CA ALA A 92 -14.45 -16.73 8.95
C ALA A 92 -15.11 -15.39 8.55
N LEU A 93 -14.69 -14.26 9.15
CA LEU A 93 -15.18 -12.93 8.81
C LEU A 93 -14.78 -12.54 7.38
N LEU A 94 -13.53 -12.77 6.97
CA LEU A 94 -13.06 -12.51 5.62
C LEU A 94 -13.85 -13.32 4.58
N ASN A 95 -14.11 -14.61 4.84
CA ASN A 95 -14.94 -15.44 3.99
C ASN A 95 -16.39 -14.94 3.87
N GLU A 96 -16.97 -14.36 4.93
CA GLU A 96 -18.27 -13.70 4.84
C GLU A 96 -18.21 -12.43 3.98
N CYS A 97 -17.15 -11.64 4.13
CA CYS A 97 -16.95 -10.45 3.31
C CYS A 97 -16.79 -10.81 1.83
N GLN A 98 -15.97 -11.82 1.51
CA GLN A 98 -15.73 -12.29 0.15
C GLN A 98 -17.01 -12.75 -0.58
N LYS A 99 -17.98 -13.30 0.15
CA LYS A 99 -19.29 -13.69 -0.41
C LYS A 99 -20.15 -12.50 -0.85
N THR A 100 -19.88 -11.31 -0.33
CA THR A 100 -20.64 -10.10 -0.64
C THR A 100 -20.00 -9.23 -1.70
N GLN A 101 -18.67 -9.28 -1.81
CA GLN A 101 -17.88 -8.53 -2.79
C GLN A 101 -16.53 -9.22 -2.99
N PRO A 102 -15.90 -9.13 -4.17
CA PRO A 102 -14.52 -9.53 -4.35
C PRO A 102 -13.61 -8.79 -3.38
N ILE A 103 -12.62 -9.48 -2.83
CA ILE A 103 -11.58 -8.89 -1.98
C ILE A 103 -10.25 -9.27 -2.59
N HIS A 104 -9.49 -8.28 -3.04
CA HIS A 104 -8.16 -8.43 -3.64
C HIS A 104 -7.05 -8.06 -2.66
N ILE A 105 -7.40 -7.58 -1.46
CA ILE A 105 -6.46 -7.19 -0.42
C ILE A 105 -6.33 -8.31 0.59
N SER A 106 -5.10 -8.73 0.84
CA SER A 106 -4.79 -9.71 1.87
C SER A 106 -4.83 -9.07 3.26
N PHE A 107 -5.33 -9.81 4.26
CA PHE A 107 -5.22 -9.38 5.64
C PHE A 107 -3.80 -9.68 6.15
N PRO A 108 -3.13 -8.75 6.87
CA PRO A 108 -1.72 -8.85 7.22
C PRO A 108 -1.51 -9.80 8.42
N PHE A 109 -1.71 -11.11 8.23
CA PHE A 109 -1.53 -12.10 9.29
C PHE A 109 -0.09 -12.19 9.76
N GLU A 110 0.86 -12.06 8.85
CA GLU A 110 2.30 -12.24 9.08
C GLU A 110 3.00 -10.90 9.31
N ASP A 111 2.69 -9.89 8.48
CA ASP A 111 3.32 -8.57 8.52
C ASP A 111 2.73 -7.64 9.58
N GLY A 112 1.49 -7.92 10.02
CA GLY A 112 0.81 -7.12 11.03
C GLY A 112 1.44 -7.28 12.41
N ASN A 113 1.78 -6.16 13.05
CA ASN A 113 2.37 -6.12 14.39
C ASN A 113 1.44 -5.50 15.45
N CYS A 114 0.24 -5.06 15.04
CA CYS A 114 -0.84 -4.63 15.92
C CYS A 114 -2.20 -4.98 15.33
N PHE A 115 -3.08 -5.60 16.14
CA PHE A 115 -4.41 -6.03 15.70
C PHE A 115 -5.47 -5.51 16.66
N LEU A 116 -6.55 -4.95 16.08
CA LEU A 116 -7.71 -4.44 16.79
C LEU A 116 -8.92 -5.30 16.45
N LEU A 117 -9.39 -6.12 17.40
CA LEU A 117 -10.55 -6.97 17.24
C LEU A 117 -11.73 -6.37 17.97
N LEU A 118 -12.84 -6.14 17.28
CA LEU A 118 -14.06 -5.60 17.85
C LEU A 118 -15.14 -6.68 17.89
N LEU A 119 -15.53 -7.06 19.08
CA LEU A 119 -16.54 -8.10 19.32
C LEU A 119 -17.92 -7.46 19.55
N ASP A 120 -18.96 -8.15 19.09
CA ASP A 120 -20.34 -7.81 19.42
C ASP A 120 -20.75 -8.34 20.81
N GLU A 121 -22.00 -8.11 21.22
CA GLU A 121 -22.54 -8.57 22.52
C GLU A 121 -22.53 -10.12 22.68
N SER A 122 -22.45 -10.86 21.56
CA SER A 122 -22.37 -12.32 21.55
C SER A 122 -20.93 -12.84 21.58
N GLU A 123 -19.94 -11.98 21.82
CA GLU A 123 -18.51 -12.27 21.73
C GLU A 123 -18.09 -12.77 20.32
N THR A 124 -18.85 -12.40 19.29
CA THR A 124 -18.53 -12.73 17.90
C THR A 124 -17.78 -11.59 17.26
N LEU A 125 -16.76 -11.90 16.44
CA LEU A 125 -15.95 -10.89 15.77
C LEU A 125 -16.83 -10.07 14.79
N ALA A 126 -17.05 -8.81 15.10
CA ALA A 126 -17.84 -7.88 14.32
C ALA A 126 -17.02 -7.10 13.29
N ALA A 127 -15.81 -6.69 13.70
CA ALA A 127 -14.86 -6.00 12.83
C ALA A 127 -13.42 -6.25 13.29
N ILE A 128 -12.49 -6.12 12.36
CA ILE A 128 -11.06 -6.31 12.57
C ILE A 128 -10.29 -5.21 11.85
N MET A 129 -9.17 -4.78 12.41
CA MET A 129 -8.15 -3.98 11.74
C MET A 129 -6.79 -4.59 12.06
N GLY A 130 -6.04 -4.95 11.03
CA GLY A 130 -4.61 -5.26 11.10
C GLY A 130 -3.84 -3.99 10.78
N MET A 131 -2.81 -3.72 11.56
CA MET A 131 -1.95 -2.55 11.42
C MET A 131 -0.51 -3.03 11.27
N ILE A 132 0.21 -2.40 10.34
CA ILE A 132 1.65 -2.53 10.15
C ILE A 132 2.24 -1.21 10.64
N LEU A 133 2.76 -1.23 11.86
CA LEU A 133 3.41 -0.08 12.47
C LEU A 133 4.86 -0.02 11.99
N PRO A 134 5.37 1.16 11.62
CA PRO A 134 6.76 1.33 11.27
C PRO A 134 7.68 0.91 12.43
N PRO A 135 8.93 0.48 12.14
CA PRO A 135 9.89 0.10 13.17
C PRO A 135 10.20 1.26 14.13
N ASP A 136 10.55 0.93 15.37
CA ASP A 136 10.97 1.93 16.35
C ASP A 136 12.15 2.77 15.82
N GLY A 137 11.98 4.09 15.78
CA GLY A 137 12.98 5.03 15.29
C GLY A 137 12.95 5.30 13.79
N SER A 138 11.94 4.81 13.08
CA SER A 138 11.66 5.26 11.70
C SER A 138 11.27 6.74 11.66
N SER A 139 11.28 7.34 10.48
CA SER A 139 10.90 8.74 10.32
C SER A 139 9.40 8.92 10.57
N ASP A 140 9.00 10.09 11.12
CA ASP A 140 7.58 10.45 11.29
C ASP A 140 6.82 10.53 9.93
N GLU A 141 7.52 10.45 8.81
CA GLU A 141 6.95 10.45 7.46
C GLU A 141 6.49 9.06 7.00
N GLU A 142 6.92 7.99 7.68
CA GLU A 142 6.52 6.63 7.36
C GLU A 142 5.12 6.34 7.91
N PRO A 143 4.11 6.04 7.05
CA PRO A 143 2.74 5.87 7.50
C PRO A 143 2.53 4.52 8.19
N VAL A 144 1.50 4.45 9.04
CA VAL A 144 0.95 3.20 9.56
C VAL A 144 -0.01 2.62 8.53
N GLU A 145 0.31 1.45 7.98
CA GLU A 145 -0.62 0.79 7.07
C GLU A 145 -1.72 0.07 7.85
N CYS A 146 -2.98 0.27 7.43
CA CYS A 146 -4.16 -0.29 8.09
C CYS A 146 -5.08 -1.00 7.11
N ILE A 147 -5.37 -2.27 7.39
CA ILE A 147 -6.30 -3.09 6.61
C ILE A 147 -7.46 -3.50 7.51
N ALA A 148 -8.68 -3.09 7.16
CA ALA A 148 -9.85 -3.26 8.02
C ALA A 148 -11.01 -3.95 7.31
N PHE A 149 -11.69 -4.84 8.04
CA PHE A 149 -12.90 -5.50 7.58
C PHE A 149 -14.00 -5.44 8.64
N THR A 150 -15.22 -5.18 8.18
CA THR A 150 -16.42 -5.23 9.01
C THR A 150 -17.39 -6.26 8.45
N ARG A 151 -17.92 -7.12 9.33
CA ARG A 151 -18.95 -8.11 8.99
C ARG A 151 -20.08 -7.48 8.17
N PRO A 152 -20.44 -8.01 7.01
CA PRO A 152 -21.40 -7.36 6.11
C PRO A 152 -22.73 -6.96 6.78
N SER A 153 -23.29 -7.84 7.63
CA SER A 153 -24.54 -7.60 8.36
C SER A 153 -24.45 -6.50 9.44
N LEU A 154 -23.22 -6.10 9.82
CA LEU A 154 -22.95 -5.11 10.86
C LEU A 154 -22.38 -3.80 10.31
N ARG A 155 -22.24 -3.67 8.98
CA ARG A 155 -21.81 -2.41 8.34
C ARG A 155 -22.75 -1.25 8.67
N ARG A 156 -22.24 -0.03 8.60
CA ARG A 156 -22.97 1.23 8.90
C ARG A 156 -23.46 1.36 10.35
N ARG A 157 -22.90 0.60 11.29
CA ARG A 157 -23.23 0.66 12.72
C ARG A 157 -22.13 1.28 13.57
N GLY A 158 -21.06 1.83 12.96
CA GLY A 158 -19.98 2.54 13.68
C GLY A 158 -18.78 1.66 14.04
N TYR A 159 -18.76 0.37 13.72
CA TYR A 159 -17.65 -0.52 14.06
C TYR A 159 -16.31 -0.07 13.47
N PHE A 160 -16.28 0.30 12.19
CA PHE A 160 -15.07 0.85 11.58
C PHE A 160 -14.62 2.17 12.23
N ALA A 161 -15.57 3.05 12.58
CA ALA A 161 -15.23 4.31 13.25
C ALA A 161 -14.57 4.10 14.60
N ALA A 162 -15.03 3.09 15.37
CA ALA A 162 -14.41 2.73 16.67
C ALA A 162 -13.00 2.15 16.49
N LEU A 163 -12.77 1.35 15.42
CA LEU A 163 -11.42 0.85 15.09
C LEU A 163 -10.51 2.00 14.67
N LEU A 164 -11.00 2.91 13.83
CA LEU A 164 -10.23 4.07 13.35
C LEU A 164 -9.83 5.00 14.49
N GLU A 165 -10.76 5.31 15.41
CA GLU A 165 -10.45 6.11 16.61
C GLU A 165 -9.29 5.48 17.41
N LYS A 166 -9.35 4.17 17.61
CA LYS A 166 -8.28 3.46 18.32
C LYS A 166 -6.98 3.39 17.53
N ALA A 167 -7.05 3.23 16.20
CA ALA A 167 -5.87 3.25 15.33
C ALA A 167 -5.17 4.62 15.39
N CYS A 168 -5.92 5.74 15.37
CA CYS A 168 -5.36 7.08 15.53
C CYS A 168 -4.64 7.26 16.87
N ASP A 169 -5.17 6.69 17.95
CA ASP A 169 -4.50 6.72 19.27
C ASP A 169 -3.15 5.98 19.25
N ILE A 170 -3.06 4.90 18.46
CA ILE A 170 -1.87 4.05 18.36
C ILE A 170 -0.85 4.65 17.39
N SER A 171 -1.30 5.15 16.24
CA SER A 171 -0.41 5.74 15.21
C SER A 171 0.27 7.03 15.68
N GLY A 172 -0.30 7.71 16.67
CA GLY A 172 0.28 8.93 17.22
C GLY A 172 0.39 10.06 16.20
N GLU A 173 1.61 10.40 15.78
CA GLU A 173 1.88 11.44 14.78
C GLU A 173 2.02 10.91 13.36
N HIS A 174 2.08 9.58 13.17
CA HIS A 174 2.13 8.97 11.85
C HIS A 174 0.78 9.05 11.14
N ASP A 175 0.80 9.34 9.85
CA ASP A 175 -0.37 9.24 9.00
C ASP A 175 -0.81 7.78 8.85
N ILE A 176 -2.10 7.55 8.56
CA ILE A 176 -2.63 6.21 8.37
C ILE A 176 -2.85 5.98 6.87
N LEU A 177 -2.23 4.93 6.34
CA LEU A 177 -2.38 4.49 4.96
C LEU A 177 -3.37 3.33 4.87
N PHE A 178 -4.39 3.48 4.02
CA PHE A 178 -5.35 2.44 3.73
C PHE A 178 -5.17 1.92 2.30
N PRO A 179 -4.63 0.71 2.08
CA PRO A 179 -4.78 0.03 0.80
C PRO A 179 -6.24 -0.40 0.64
N VAL A 180 -6.87 -0.08 -0.48
CA VAL A 180 -8.28 -0.37 -0.73
C VAL A 180 -8.52 -0.83 -2.17
N ASP A 181 -9.46 -1.74 -2.34
CA ASP A 181 -9.99 -2.11 -3.65
C ASP A 181 -10.92 -0.98 -4.14
N PRO A 182 -10.57 -0.26 -5.22
CA PRO A 182 -11.39 0.83 -5.75
C PRO A 182 -12.73 0.38 -6.33
N GLU A 183 -12.89 -0.90 -6.65
CA GLU A 183 -14.16 -1.46 -7.16
C GLU A 183 -15.18 -1.65 -6.03
N SER A 184 -14.75 -1.63 -4.77
CA SER A 184 -15.63 -1.70 -3.61
C SER A 184 -16.31 -0.36 -3.35
N ALA A 185 -17.58 -0.23 -3.75
CA ALA A 185 -18.38 0.99 -3.51
C ALA A 185 -18.51 1.34 -2.03
N ASP A 186 -18.60 0.34 -1.14
CA ASP A 186 -18.67 0.55 0.31
C ASP A 186 -17.36 1.12 0.87
N THR A 187 -16.22 0.62 0.39
CA THR A 187 -14.90 1.09 0.79
C THR A 187 -14.66 2.51 0.28
N ALA A 188 -14.97 2.78 -1.00
CA ALA A 188 -14.87 4.12 -1.57
C ALA A 188 -15.73 5.15 -0.80
N ALA A 189 -16.96 4.76 -0.43
CA ALA A 189 -17.82 5.61 0.39
C ALA A 189 -17.27 5.82 1.80
N THR A 190 -16.57 4.83 2.36
CA THR A 190 -15.92 4.92 3.68
C THR A 190 -14.74 5.89 3.63
N MET A 191 -13.83 5.75 2.66
CA MET A 191 -12.68 6.67 2.48
C MET A 191 -13.15 8.10 2.30
N LYS A 192 -14.18 8.32 1.48
CA LYS A 192 -14.81 9.64 1.33
C LYS A 192 -15.42 10.17 2.65
N ALA A 193 -16.04 9.31 3.45
CA ALA A 193 -16.69 9.72 4.70
C ALA A 193 -15.69 10.12 5.80
N ILE A 194 -14.51 9.52 5.80
CA ILE A 194 -13.42 9.88 6.71
C ILE A 194 -12.51 10.97 6.13
N HIS A 195 -12.77 11.43 4.90
CA HIS A 195 -11.97 12.43 4.18
C HIS A 195 -10.52 12.01 3.94
N ALA A 196 -10.28 10.72 3.74
CA ALA A 196 -8.98 10.23 3.32
C ALA A 196 -8.72 10.60 1.85
N ASP A 197 -7.52 11.08 1.57
CA ASP A 197 -7.10 11.47 0.23
C ASP A 197 -6.39 10.31 -0.47
N ARG A 198 -6.75 10.05 -1.74
CA ARG A 198 -6.03 9.05 -2.54
C ARG A 198 -4.66 9.60 -2.90
N VAL A 199 -3.60 8.92 -2.44
CA VAL A 199 -2.21 9.32 -2.66
C VAL A 199 -1.53 8.54 -3.77
N ASP A 200 -1.92 7.27 -3.98
CA ASP A 200 -1.38 6.44 -5.07
C ASP A 200 -2.42 5.42 -5.56
N GLN A 201 -2.14 4.82 -6.70
CA GLN A 201 -2.87 3.70 -7.24
C GLN A 201 -1.91 2.77 -7.98
N GLU A 202 -2.00 1.49 -7.70
CA GLU A 202 -1.16 0.46 -8.28
C GLU A 202 -1.99 -0.54 -9.09
N TYR A 203 -1.41 -1.02 -10.18
CA TYR A 203 -1.97 -2.08 -10.99
C TYR A 203 -1.16 -3.35 -10.81
N GLN A 204 -1.82 -4.45 -10.47
CA GLN A 204 -1.29 -5.75 -10.75
C GLN A 204 -1.55 -6.06 -12.23
N MET A 205 -0.51 -6.42 -12.96
CA MET A 205 -0.64 -6.82 -14.35
C MET A 205 -0.15 -8.25 -14.53
N LYS A 206 -0.84 -8.99 -15.38
CA LYS A 206 -0.55 -10.39 -15.63
C LYS A 206 -0.48 -10.68 -17.12
N TRP A 207 0.37 -11.63 -17.44
CA TRP A 207 0.45 -12.23 -18.74
C TRP A 207 0.60 -13.75 -18.61
N ASP A 208 -0.36 -14.48 -19.21
CA ASP A 208 -0.36 -15.93 -19.34
C ASP A 208 -0.03 -16.28 -20.79
N PHE A 209 0.85 -17.24 -21.05
CA PHE A 209 1.35 -17.56 -22.39
C PHE A 209 1.70 -19.05 -22.53
N ASP A 210 1.80 -19.46 -23.80
CA ASP A 210 2.32 -20.77 -24.18
C ASP A 210 3.81 -20.65 -24.54
N PRO A 211 4.74 -21.21 -23.72
CA PRO A 211 6.18 -21.12 -23.98
C PRO A 211 6.62 -21.70 -25.32
N ALA A 212 5.85 -22.61 -25.87
CA ALA A 212 6.17 -23.24 -27.17
C ALA A 212 5.80 -22.36 -28.37
N ALA A 213 4.84 -21.46 -28.19
CA ALA A 213 4.25 -20.66 -29.27
C ALA A 213 4.75 -19.21 -29.29
N GLU A 214 5.19 -18.67 -28.12
CA GLU A 214 5.40 -17.25 -27.97
C GLU A 214 6.88 -16.89 -27.81
N ARG A 215 7.28 -15.84 -28.53
CA ARG A 215 8.55 -15.13 -28.37
C ARG A 215 8.26 -13.64 -28.43
N PHE A 216 8.94 -12.90 -27.56
CA PHE A 216 8.89 -11.44 -27.65
C PHE A 216 9.87 -10.94 -28.66
N ASP A 217 9.35 -10.08 -29.54
CA ASP A 217 10.16 -9.33 -30.49
C ASP A 217 9.88 -7.83 -30.29
N SER A 218 10.94 -7.05 -30.20
CA SER A 218 10.86 -5.61 -30.16
C SER A 218 11.94 -5.02 -31.05
N PRO A 219 11.57 -4.08 -31.94
CA PRO A 219 12.55 -3.37 -32.76
C PRO A 219 13.59 -2.61 -31.93
N MET A 220 13.37 -2.43 -30.61
CA MET A 220 14.33 -1.81 -29.71
C MET A 220 15.50 -2.74 -29.40
N VAL A 221 15.32 -4.07 -29.43
CA VAL A 221 16.42 -5.03 -29.22
C VAL A 221 17.50 -4.88 -30.31
N GLU A 222 17.09 -4.68 -31.55
CA GLU A 222 18.02 -4.43 -32.66
C GLU A 222 18.64 -3.02 -32.60
N LYS A 223 17.83 -2.01 -32.29
CA LYS A 223 18.26 -0.60 -32.22
C LYS A 223 19.16 -0.30 -31.03
N ARG A 224 19.00 -1.02 -29.96
CA ARG A 224 19.72 -0.87 -28.70
C ARG A 224 20.23 -2.24 -28.26
N PRO A 225 21.33 -2.73 -28.86
CA PRO A 225 21.87 -4.02 -28.51
C PRO A 225 22.38 -4.02 -27.07
N LEU A 226 21.76 -4.88 -26.26
CA LEU A 226 22.08 -5.07 -24.86
C LEU A 226 22.67 -6.47 -24.68
N THR A 227 23.68 -6.55 -23.85
CA THR A 227 24.08 -7.79 -23.21
C THR A 227 23.58 -7.81 -21.79
N PHE A 228 23.26 -8.98 -21.25
CA PHE A 228 22.88 -9.08 -19.85
C PHE A 228 23.59 -10.22 -19.14
N THR A 229 23.77 -10.05 -17.85
CA THR A 229 24.13 -11.14 -16.93
C THR A 229 22.91 -11.45 -16.09
N CYS A 230 22.66 -12.76 -15.87
CA CYS A 230 21.62 -13.23 -14.97
C CYS A 230 22.29 -14.08 -13.89
N THR A 231 22.14 -13.68 -12.64
CA THR A 231 22.52 -14.50 -11.48
C THR A 231 21.27 -15.11 -10.86
N SER A 232 21.37 -16.32 -10.37
CA SER A 232 20.28 -17.01 -9.68
C SER A 232 20.69 -17.37 -8.28
N ALA A 233 19.81 -17.16 -7.30
CA ALA A 233 19.99 -17.57 -5.92
C ALA A 233 18.67 -18.12 -5.37
N PRO A 234 18.70 -19.07 -4.40
CA PRO A 234 17.50 -19.40 -3.63
C PRO A 234 16.95 -18.17 -2.92
N GLU A 235 15.63 -18.15 -2.65
CA GLU A 235 15.03 -17.15 -1.78
C GLU A 235 15.71 -17.22 -0.38
N GLY A 236 16.07 -16.07 0.18
CA GLY A 236 16.83 -15.99 1.44
C GLY A 236 18.35 -15.80 1.29
N ASP A 237 18.95 -16.17 0.15
CA ASP A 237 20.38 -15.94 -0.13
C ASP A 237 20.66 -14.65 -0.89
N VAL A 238 19.61 -13.90 -1.21
CA VAL A 238 19.72 -12.63 -1.96
C VAL A 238 20.15 -11.52 -1.00
N ASN A 239 21.35 -10.98 -1.24
CA ASN A 239 21.84 -9.82 -0.49
C ASN A 239 21.02 -8.60 -0.90
N GLU A 240 20.16 -8.10 0.00
CA GLU A 240 19.15 -7.06 -0.21
C GLU A 240 19.70 -5.64 -0.51
N SER A 241 20.82 -5.53 -1.21
CA SER A 241 21.34 -4.23 -1.64
C SER A 241 20.59 -3.64 -2.84
N VAL A 242 19.43 -4.16 -3.19
CA VAL A 242 18.55 -3.66 -4.25
C VAL A 242 17.33 -3.01 -3.61
N ASP A 243 17.32 -1.69 -3.68
CA ASP A 243 16.31 -0.69 -3.35
C ASP A 243 15.03 -1.14 -2.61
N PRO A 244 14.81 -0.64 -1.38
CA PRO A 244 13.61 -0.93 -0.59
C PRO A 244 12.28 -0.42 -1.18
N ASP A 245 12.31 0.42 -2.23
CA ASP A 245 11.10 0.96 -2.89
C ASP A 245 10.47 0.01 -3.92
N SER A 246 10.96 -1.23 -4.05
CA SER A 246 10.41 -2.19 -5.00
C SER A 246 9.36 -3.07 -4.35
N CYS A 247 8.10 -2.78 -4.64
CA CYS A 247 6.91 -3.64 -4.53
C CYS A 247 6.93 -4.71 -3.43
N TRP A 248 6.47 -4.36 -2.24
CA TRP A 248 6.40 -5.22 -1.05
C TRP A 248 5.51 -6.46 -1.22
N ASP A 249 4.46 -6.38 -2.03
CA ASP A 249 3.46 -7.45 -2.16
C ASP A 249 3.94 -8.70 -2.90
N CYS A 250 5.12 -8.65 -3.52
CA CYS A 250 5.71 -9.82 -4.18
C CYS A 250 6.64 -10.62 -3.26
N PHE A 251 6.92 -10.11 -2.06
CA PHE A 251 7.85 -10.71 -1.12
C PHE A 251 7.11 -11.29 0.07
N HIS A 252 7.00 -12.60 0.09
CA HIS A 252 6.71 -13.27 1.34
C HIS A 252 7.98 -13.28 2.18
N SER A 253 7.82 -12.84 3.42
CA SER A 253 8.63 -13.06 4.59
C SER A 253 10.07 -13.53 4.36
N ALA A 254 11.02 -12.62 4.58
CA ALA A 254 12.43 -12.99 4.77
C ALA A 254 12.63 -14.03 5.90
N ASP A 255 11.60 -14.25 6.71
CA ASP A 255 11.61 -15.11 7.88
C ASP A 255 11.36 -16.59 7.59
N ASP A 256 10.76 -16.93 6.42
CA ASP A 256 10.57 -18.34 6.00
C ASP A 256 10.70 -18.50 4.48
N PRO A 257 11.94 -18.41 3.94
CA PRO A 257 12.18 -18.48 2.50
C PRO A 257 11.84 -19.87 1.97
N ASP A 258 11.05 -19.94 0.89
CA ASP A 258 10.76 -21.20 0.20
C ASP A 258 11.98 -21.64 -0.63
N PRO A 259 12.66 -22.76 -0.29
CA PRO A 259 13.82 -23.22 -1.00
C PRO A 259 13.53 -23.64 -2.45
N ALA A 260 12.27 -23.84 -2.82
CA ALA A 260 11.87 -24.12 -4.19
C ALA A 260 11.79 -22.86 -5.05
N VAL A 261 11.79 -21.68 -4.43
CA VAL A 261 11.75 -20.39 -5.11
C VAL A 261 13.15 -19.94 -5.49
N THR A 262 13.28 -19.46 -6.72
CA THR A 262 14.54 -18.93 -7.26
C THR A 262 14.39 -17.46 -7.58
N ILE A 263 15.29 -16.64 -7.08
CA ILE A 263 15.42 -15.22 -7.44
C ILE A 263 16.44 -15.08 -8.55
N LEU A 264 16.01 -14.47 -9.64
CA LEU A 264 16.85 -14.10 -10.77
C LEU A 264 17.14 -12.60 -10.73
N THR A 265 18.41 -12.23 -10.79
CA THR A 265 18.84 -10.83 -10.86
C THR A 265 19.48 -10.57 -12.21
N TYR A 266 18.92 -9.62 -12.96
CA TYR A 266 19.39 -9.22 -14.29
C TYR A 266 20.10 -7.86 -14.24
N LYS A 267 21.27 -7.80 -14.89
CA LYS A 267 22.01 -6.55 -15.12
C LYS A 267 22.31 -6.40 -16.60
N PHE A 268 21.92 -5.28 -17.18
CA PHE A 268 22.02 -4.98 -18.60
C PHE A 268 23.14 -3.99 -18.87
N LEU A 269 23.90 -4.24 -19.93
CA LEU A 269 24.96 -3.37 -20.43
C LEU A 269 24.70 -3.05 -21.88
N GLU A 270 24.89 -1.81 -22.29
CA GLU A 270 24.90 -1.44 -23.72
C GLU A 270 26.11 -2.05 -24.45
N THR A 271 25.97 -2.25 -25.76
CA THR A 271 27.07 -2.75 -26.58
C THR A 271 27.38 -1.73 -27.71
N PRO A 272 28.53 -1.03 -27.63
CA PRO A 272 29.61 -1.12 -26.60
C PRO A 272 29.17 -0.56 -25.25
N PRO A 273 29.78 -1.01 -24.15
CA PRO A 273 29.42 -0.52 -22.80
C PRO A 273 29.74 0.97 -22.66
N ASP A 274 28.78 1.73 -22.12
CA ASP A 274 29.01 3.10 -21.68
C ASP A 274 29.35 3.09 -20.17
N PRO A 275 30.58 3.53 -19.80
CA PRO A 275 30.95 3.57 -18.39
C PRO A 275 30.08 4.47 -17.51
N MET A 276 29.43 5.49 -18.12
CA MET A 276 28.55 6.42 -17.40
C MET A 276 27.16 5.83 -17.14
N CYS A 277 26.78 4.76 -17.87
CA CYS A 277 25.49 4.08 -17.77
C CYS A 277 25.65 2.58 -17.48
N SER A 278 26.50 2.22 -16.52
CA SER A 278 26.76 0.81 -16.21
C SER A 278 26.35 0.46 -14.76
N PRO A 279 25.33 -0.40 -14.57
CA PRO A 279 24.48 -1.02 -15.59
C PRO A 279 23.44 -0.06 -16.18
N ALA A 280 23.11 -0.25 -17.47
CA ALA A 280 22.10 0.53 -18.17
C ALA A 280 20.67 0.26 -17.66
N ALA A 281 20.41 -0.97 -17.24
CA ALA A 281 19.18 -1.36 -16.54
C ALA A 281 19.44 -2.54 -15.59
N VAL A 282 18.57 -2.66 -14.60
CA VAL A 282 18.52 -3.79 -13.65
C VAL A 282 17.07 -4.21 -13.44
N CYS A 283 16.85 -5.50 -13.14
CA CYS A 283 15.56 -5.99 -12.67
C CYS A 283 15.73 -7.34 -11.98
N MET A 284 14.67 -7.80 -11.35
CA MET A 284 14.61 -9.09 -10.69
C MET A 284 13.36 -9.86 -11.12
N ALA A 285 13.42 -11.16 -10.99
CA ALA A 285 12.27 -12.05 -11.14
C ALA A 285 12.32 -13.15 -10.08
N ARG A 286 11.23 -13.29 -9.34
CA ARG A 286 11.01 -14.37 -8.39
C ARG A 286 10.28 -15.48 -9.14
N MET A 287 10.94 -16.62 -9.32
CA MET A 287 10.39 -17.79 -10.00
C MET A 287 9.92 -18.83 -8.98
N GLN A 288 8.68 -19.24 -9.09
CA GLN A 288 8.07 -20.25 -8.25
C GLN A 288 7.62 -21.44 -9.13
N PRO A 289 7.97 -22.67 -8.76
CA PRO A 289 7.50 -23.85 -9.49
C PRO A 289 5.98 -23.99 -9.40
N VAL A 290 5.36 -24.41 -10.48
CA VAL A 290 3.94 -24.74 -10.49
C VAL A 290 3.76 -26.14 -9.87
N PRO A 291 2.93 -26.28 -8.80
CA PRO A 291 2.69 -27.57 -8.19
C PRO A 291 2.22 -28.60 -9.22
N ASP A 292 2.72 -29.82 -9.14
CA ASP A 292 2.34 -30.98 -9.97
C ASP A 292 2.63 -30.84 -11.49
N VAL A 293 3.33 -29.77 -11.93
CA VAL A 293 3.70 -29.57 -13.35
C VAL A 293 5.22 -29.35 -13.46
N PRO A 294 6.01 -30.40 -13.54
CA PRO A 294 7.47 -30.31 -13.57
C PRO A 294 7.99 -29.43 -14.71
N GLY A 295 8.99 -28.60 -14.42
CA GLY A 295 9.62 -27.73 -15.41
C GLY A 295 8.80 -26.50 -15.80
N THR A 296 7.69 -26.26 -15.11
CA THR A 296 6.80 -25.11 -15.32
C THR A 296 6.89 -24.16 -14.13
N PHE A 297 6.95 -22.86 -14.41
CA PHE A 297 7.11 -21.82 -13.40
C PHE A 297 6.12 -20.67 -13.60
N HIS A 298 5.76 -20.03 -12.50
CA HIS A 298 5.22 -18.68 -12.49
C HIS A 298 6.31 -17.71 -12.04
N ALA A 299 6.33 -16.50 -12.58
CA ALA A 299 7.28 -15.49 -12.18
C ALA A 299 6.59 -14.21 -11.71
N CYS A 300 7.14 -13.60 -10.68
CA CYS A 300 6.86 -12.22 -10.34
C CYS A 300 8.06 -11.36 -10.78
N PHE A 301 7.80 -10.35 -11.61
CA PHE A 301 8.82 -9.44 -12.13
C PHE A 301 8.78 -8.13 -11.35
N TYR A 302 9.94 -7.65 -10.87
CA TYR A 302 10.03 -6.49 -9.99
C TYR A 302 11.39 -5.80 -10.05
N GLY A 303 11.54 -4.68 -9.33
CA GLY A 303 12.80 -3.95 -9.20
C GLY A 303 13.34 -3.42 -10.55
N PHE A 304 12.46 -3.15 -11.52
CA PHE A 304 12.87 -2.72 -12.85
C PHE A 304 13.27 -1.25 -12.87
N ARG A 305 14.55 -1.02 -13.05
CA ARG A 305 15.14 0.32 -13.10
C ARG A 305 16.02 0.49 -14.33
N VAL A 306 15.81 1.58 -15.05
CA VAL A 306 16.67 2.05 -16.13
C VAL A 306 17.47 3.23 -15.62
N HIS A 307 18.79 3.20 -15.83
CA HIS A 307 19.69 4.27 -15.45
C HIS A 307 19.23 5.62 -16.05
N ASP A 308 19.28 6.70 -15.29
CA ASP A 308 18.70 8.00 -15.66
C ASP A 308 19.17 8.51 -17.01
N LEU A 309 20.47 8.42 -17.29
CA LEU A 309 21.07 8.81 -18.58
C LEU A 309 20.64 7.92 -19.76
N CYS A 310 20.08 6.75 -19.49
CA CYS A 310 19.64 5.77 -20.46
C CYS A 310 18.11 5.79 -20.69
N ARG A 311 17.38 6.64 -19.95
CA ARG A 311 15.92 6.78 -20.10
C ARG A 311 15.54 7.44 -21.43
N GLY A 312 14.37 7.10 -21.94
CA GLY A 312 13.87 7.63 -23.22
C GLY A 312 14.57 7.10 -24.46
N LEU A 313 15.62 6.28 -24.33
CA LEU A 313 16.39 5.71 -25.43
C LEU A 313 15.89 4.35 -25.93
N GLY A 314 14.80 3.81 -25.35
CA GLY A 314 14.26 2.48 -25.69
C GLY A 314 14.93 1.31 -24.94
N ILE A 315 15.91 1.59 -24.07
CA ILE A 315 16.65 0.56 -23.31
C ILE A 315 15.70 -0.23 -22.41
N GLY A 316 14.73 0.41 -21.76
CA GLY A 316 13.74 -0.27 -20.93
C GLY A 316 12.92 -1.30 -21.72
N GLU A 317 12.45 -0.96 -22.91
CA GLU A 317 11.69 -1.88 -23.76
C GLU A 317 12.56 -3.06 -24.22
N ALA A 318 13.82 -2.79 -24.63
CA ALA A 318 14.76 -3.83 -25.04
C ALA A 318 15.11 -4.77 -23.87
N ALA A 319 15.44 -4.24 -22.70
CA ALA A 319 15.76 -5.02 -21.52
C ALA A 319 14.59 -5.90 -21.09
N PHE A 320 13.38 -5.36 -21.03
CA PHE A 320 12.17 -6.09 -20.67
C PHE A 320 11.90 -7.24 -21.65
N CYS A 321 12.02 -7.00 -22.96
CA CYS A 321 11.88 -8.02 -23.99
C CYS A 321 12.86 -9.19 -23.77
N LEU A 322 14.12 -8.90 -23.47
CA LEU A 322 15.15 -9.91 -23.22
C LEU A 322 14.83 -10.74 -21.96
N VAL A 323 14.36 -10.11 -20.87
CA VAL A 323 13.93 -10.81 -19.66
C VAL A 323 12.77 -11.75 -19.94
N LEU A 324 11.75 -11.27 -20.66
CA LEU A 324 10.59 -12.10 -20.97
C LEU A 324 11.02 -13.35 -21.76
N ASN A 325 11.88 -13.21 -22.75
CA ASN A 325 12.39 -14.35 -23.53
C ASN A 325 13.24 -15.31 -22.69
N ASP A 326 14.03 -14.82 -21.74
CA ASP A 326 14.78 -15.67 -20.81
C ASP A 326 13.84 -16.43 -19.88
N LEU A 327 12.84 -15.76 -19.29
CA LEU A 327 11.83 -16.40 -18.44
C LEU A 327 11.01 -17.48 -19.18
N ILE A 328 10.61 -17.20 -20.44
CA ILE A 328 9.97 -18.20 -21.30
C ILE A 328 10.88 -19.40 -21.51
N THR A 329 12.15 -19.17 -21.83
CA THR A 329 13.12 -20.24 -22.04
C THR A 329 13.34 -21.10 -20.81
N ARG A 330 13.16 -20.53 -19.61
CA ARG A 330 13.22 -21.24 -18.33
C ARG A 330 11.93 -21.99 -17.97
N GLY A 331 10.90 -21.93 -18.81
CA GLY A 331 9.63 -22.62 -18.61
C GLY A 331 8.58 -21.83 -17.83
N CYS A 332 8.71 -20.50 -17.74
CA CYS A 332 7.64 -19.68 -17.21
C CYS A 332 6.42 -19.71 -18.14
N THR A 333 5.22 -19.83 -17.57
CA THR A 333 3.94 -19.81 -18.29
C THR A 333 3.06 -18.64 -17.84
N ARG A 334 3.43 -17.99 -16.76
CA ARG A 334 2.75 -16.81 -16.22
C ARG A 334 3.78 -15.84 -15.66
N ILE A 335 3.59 -14.56 -15.95
CA ILE A 335 4.36 -13.49 -15.33
C ILE A 335 3.37 -12.47 -14.75
N VAL A 336 3.60 -12.11 -13.49
CA VAL A 336 2.88 -11.08 -12.74
C VAL A 336 3.85 -9.95 -12.44
N LEU A 337 3.36 -8.73 -12.44
CA LEU A 337 4.10 -7.55 -12.03
C LEU A 337 3.16 -6.51 -11.44
N HIS A 338 3.73 -5.60 -10.66
CA HIS A 338 3.04 -4.46 -10.08
C HIS A 338 3.63 -3.16 -10.63
N VAL A 339 2.80 -2.15 -10.80
CA VAL A 339 3.22 -0.86 -11.34
C VAL A 339 2.27 0.26 -10.90
N SER A 340 2.84 1.38 -10.44
CA SER A 340 2.04 2.59 -10.14
C SER A 340 1.29 3.07 -11.38
N SER A 341 0.04 3.49 -11.21
CA SER A 341 -0.82 4.01 -12.26
C SER A 341 -0.23 5.25 -12.95
N ASP A 342 0.65 5.97 -12.26
CA ASP A 342 1.28 7.20 -12.73
C ASP A 342 2.58 6.93 -13.51
N ASN A 343 3.07 5.69 -13.50
CA ASN A 343 4.25 5.29 -14.27
C ASN A 343 3.89 4.96 -15.72
N TYR A 344 3.39 5.96 -16.47
CA TYR A 344 2.95 5.82 -17.87
C TYR A 344 4.00 5.23 -18.81
N PRO A 345 5.30 5.58 -18.71
CA PRO A 345 6.32 4.97 -19.57
C PRO A 345 6.41 3.46 -19.40
N THR A 346 6.47 2.98 -18.16
CA THR A 346 6.56 1.56 -17.83
C THR A 346 5.26 0.82 -18.16
N LEU A 347 4.10 1.40 -17.86
CA LEU A 347 2.80 0.88 -18.27
C LEU A 347 2.68 0.68 -19.78
N SER A 348 3.24 1.60 -20.58
CA SER A 348 3.25 1.47 -22.03
C SER A 348 4.06 0.26 -22.49
N ILE A 349 5.22 0.00 -21.87
CA ILE A 349 6.06 -1.17 -22.17
C ILE A 349 5.30 -2.46 -21.86
N TYR A 350 4.69 -2.57 -20.68
CA TYR A 350 3.97 -3.77 -20.24
C TYR A 350 2.73 -4.05 -21.11
N LYS A 351 1.95 -3.01 -21.42
CA LYS A 351 0.77 -3.15 -22.31
C LYS A 351 1.15 -3.59 -23.71
N LYS A 352 2.22 -3.03 -24.28
CA LYS A 352 2.75 -3.45 -25.60
C LYS A 352 3.19 -4.91 -25.59
N ALA A 353 3.75 -5.39 -24.49
CA ALA A 353 4.13 -6.77 -24.31
C ALA A 353 2.93 -7.71 -24.05
N GLY A 354 1.71 -7.21 -24.01
CA GLY A 354 0.50 -8.04 -23.85
C GLY A 354 0.01 -8.22 -22.43
N PHE A 355 0.66 -7.59 -21.46
CA PHE A 355 0.18 -7.62 -20.06
C PHE A 355 -1.16 -6.91 -19.93
N ARG A 356 -2.05 -7.52 -19.12
CA ARG A 356 -3.38 -6.99 -18.81
C ARG A 356 -3.49 -6.69 -17.33
N ILE A 357 -4.15 -5.59 -16.99
CA ILE A 357 -4.47 -5.27 -15.60
C ILE A 357 -5.46 -6.34 -15.10
N THR A 358 -5.13 -6.99 -14.00
CA THR A 358 -5.97 -8.00 -13.34
C THR A 358 -6.55 -7.48 -12.03
N GLU A 359 -5.79 -6.63 -11.34
CA GLU A 359 -6.20 -6.06 -10.06
C GLU A 359 -5.77 -4.59 -10.00
N THR A 360 -6.51 -3.81 -9.24
CA THR A 360 -6.19 -2.41 -8.96
C THR A 360 -6.24 -2.20 -7.46
N LEU A 361 -5.19 -1.63 -6.91
CA LEU A 361 -5.12 -1.23 -5.51
C LEU A 361 -4.98 0.29 -5.44
N SER A 362 -5.74 0.93 -4.58
CA SER A 362 -5.65 2.37 -4.34
C SER A 362 -5.23 2.62 -2.91
N TYR A 363 -4.32 3.55 -2.72
CA TYR A 363 -3.81 3.92 -1.40
C TYR A 363 -4.41 5.26 -0.98
N PHE A 364 -5.01 5.28 0.20
CA PHE A 364 -5.63 6.47 0.78
C PHE A 364 -4.92 6.85 2.08
N MET A 365 -4.56 8.11 2.20
CA MET A 365 -3.93 8.69 3.38
C MET A 365 -4.98 9.41 4.23
N TYR A 366 -4.95 9.15 5.55
CA TYR A 366 -5.84 9.75 6.55
C TYR A 366 -5.02 10.41 7.66
#